data_4e7702c79fb4ad28d92934b27d726b5b
#
_entry.id   4e7702c79fb4ad28d92934b27d726b5b
#
_cell.length_a   1.000
_cell.length_b   1.000
_cell.length_c   1.000
_cell.angle_alpha   90.00
_cell.angle_beta   90.00
_cell.angle_gamma   90.00
#
_symmetry.space_group_name_H-M   'P 1'
#
loop_
_entity.id
_entity.type
_entity.pdbx_description
1 polymer ?
#
loop_
_entity_poly.entity_id
_entity_poly.type
_entity_poly.pdbx_seq_one_letter_code
_entity_poly.pdbx_strand_id
1 'polypeptide(L)'
;NGYITYMRTDSVNLSQQAVDAARKAAKALYGADHVADSPRTYTGKTKNAQEAHEAIRPAGETFKTPGELAPELSRDEFALYDLIWKRTVASQMADAKKMQMRVDFDASTNDHKATIFRANGSVITFPGFLAAYDDIVSDENKDEESADKRLPAMTLGQSVKVDEYTCEGHETKPPARYTEPTLVKKLEELGIGRPSTFASIIQTIQDRGYVYKRGRALVPTFLAFSVTGLLETHFTKLVDYE
;
A
#
# COMPACT_ATOMS: atom_id res chain seq x y z
N ASN A 1 -16.03 -17.38 -14.16
CA ASN A 1 -17.00 -16.52 -14.84
C ASN A 1 -16.40 -15.44 -15.74
N GLY A 2 -15.05 -15.32 -15.87
CA GLY A 2 -14.44 -14.43 -16.86
C GLY A 2 -14.52 -12.93 -16.58
N TYR A 3 -14.66 -12.53 -15.32
CA TYR A 3 -14.68 -11.10 -14.94
C TYR A 3 -13.29 -10.46 -14.88
N ILE A 4 -12.25 -11.26 -14.68
CA ILE A 4 -10.85 -10.84 -14.65
C ILE A 4 -10.00 -11.74 -15.56
N THR A 5 -8.80 -11.28 -15.90
CA THR A 5 -7.80 -12.10 -16.59
C THR A 5 -7.29 -13.22 -15.68
N TYR A 6 -6.39 -14.05 -16.19
CA TYR A 6 -5.83 -15.15 -15.42
C TYR A 6 -5.12 -14.65 -14.17
N MET A 7 -5.43 -15.24 -13.02
CA MET A 7 -5.10 -14.79 -11.67
C MET A 7 -3.64 -15.02 -11.25
N ARG A 8 -2.68 -14.76 -12.10
CA ARG A 8 -1.27 -14.92 -11.80
C ARG A 8 -0.63 -13.57 -11.46
N THR A 9 0.03 -13.48 -10.31
CA THR A 9 0.53 -12.24 -9.71
C THR A 9 1.98 -11.93 -10.03
N ASP A 10 2.59 -12.58 -11.01
CA ASP A 10 4.01 -12.44 -11.36
C ASP A 10 4.28 -11.42 -12.48
N SER A 11 3.25 -10.80 -13.05
CA SER A 11 3.38 -9.78 -14.08
C SER A 11 2.66 -8.49 -13.73
N VAL A 12 3.26 -7.37 -14.10
CA VAL A 12 2.69 -6.01 -14.02
C VAL A 12 2.38 -5.44 -15.41
N ASN A 13 2.59 -6.21 -16.47
CA ASN A 13 2.43 -5.77 -17.84
C ASN A 13 0.95 -5.78 -18.24
N LEU A 14 0.50 -4.71 -18.89
CA LEU A 14 -0.82 -4.62 -19.50
C LEU A 14 -0.67 -4.67 -21.02
N SER A 15 -1.59 -5.37 -21.71
CA SER A 15 -1.70 -5.27 -23.16
C SER A 15 -2.11 -3.86 -23.58
N GLN A 16 -1.82 -3.48 -24.82
CA GLN A 16 -2.23 -2.17 -25.34
C GLN A 16 -3.74 -1.98 -25.22
N GLN A 17 -4.52 -3.00 -25.53
CA GLN A 17 -5.98 -3.00 -25.37
C GLN A 17 -6.42 -2.70 -23.94
N ALA A 18 -5.75 -3.28 -22.95
CA ALA A 18 -6.05 -3.03 -21.52
C ALA A 18 -5.67 -1.61 -21.10
N VAL A 19 -4.54 -1.11 -21.59
CA VAL A 19 -4.12 0.28 -21.38
C VAL A 19 -5.16 1.25 -21.93
N ASP A 20 -5.63 1.02 -23.16
CA ASP A 20 -6.62 1.88 -23.81
C ASP A 20 -7.97 1.83 -23.07
N ALA A 21 -8.39 0.64 -22.63
CA ALA A 21 -9.60 0.46 -21.83
C ALA A 21 -9.51 1.17 -20.47
N ALA A 22 -8.39 1.05 -19.77
CA ALA A 22 -8.16 1.71 -18.48
C ALA A 22 -8.17 3.24 -18.64
N ARG A 23 -7.50 3.77 -19.66
CA ARG A 23 -7.47 5.20 -19.98
C ARG A 23 -8.86 5.74 -20.35
N LYS A 24 -9.62 4.97 -21.13
CA LYS A 24 -11.01 5.32 -21.49
C LYS A 24 -11.90 5.37 -20.24
N ALA A 25 -11.79 4.37 -19.37
CA ALA A 25 -12.53 4.33 -18.11
C ALA A 25 -12.15 5.51 -17.19
N ALA A 26 -10.86 5.77 -17.02
CA ALA A 26 -10.36 6.91 -16.24
C ALA A 26 -10.90 8.24 -16.77
N LYS A 27 -10.86 8.44 -18.08
CA LYS A 27 -11.40 9.67 -18.72
C LYS A 27 -12.90 9.83 -18.52
N ALA A 28 -13.65 8.75 -18.65
CA ALA A 28 -15.11 8.77 -18.54
C ALA A 28 -15.58 9.07 -17.10
N LEU A 29 -14.89 8.55 -16.09
CA LEU A 29 -15.32 8.65 -14.69
C LEU A 29 -14.70 9.84 -13.94
N TYR A 30 -13.46 10.18 -14.25
CA TYR A 30 -12.70 11.20 -13.49
C TYR A 30 -12.33 12.43 -14.33
N GLY A 31 -12.56 12.40 -15.63
CA GLY A 31 -12.21 13.50 -16.53
C GLY A 31 -10.84 13.37 -17.20
N ALA A 32 -10.62 14.17 -18.23
CA ALA A 32 -9.40 14.10 -19.04
C ALA A 32 -8.13 14.42 -18.24
N ASP A 33 -8.20 15.35 -17.30
CA ASP A 33 -7.07 15.80 -16.49
C ASP A 33 -6.54 14.71 -15.54
N HIS A 34 -7.37 13.71 -15.25
CA HIS A 34 -6.99 12.55 -14.44
C HIS A 34 -6.32 11.43 -15.23
N VAL A 35 -6.22 11.54 -16.54
CA VAL A 35 -5.51 10.55 -17.38
C VAL A 35 -4.07 10.99 -17.55
N ALA A 36 -3.12 10.08 -17.38
CA ALA A 36 -1.71 10.38 -17.63
C ALA A 36 -1.48 10.85 -19.08
N ASP A 37 -0.57 11.79 -19.31
CA ASP A 37 -0.30 12.37 -20.64
C ASP A 37 0.08 11.29 -21.68
N SER A 38 0.82 10.29 -21.24
CA SER A 38 1.19 9.13 -22.06
C SER A 38 0.82 7.81 -21.37
N PRO A 39 0.62 6.71 -22.12
CA PRO A 39 0.45 5.40 -21.54
C PRO A 39 1.59 5.05 -20.58
N ARG A 40 1.23 4.56 -19.40
CA ARG A 40 2.21 4.14 -18.40
C ARG A 40 2.55 2.67 -18.54
N THR A 41 3.83 2.38 -18.53
CA THR A 41 4.37 1.02 -18.50
C THR A 41 5.10 0.78 -17.18
N TYR A 42 4.96 -0.41 -16.64
CA TYR A 42 5.60 -0.80 -15.39
C TYR A 42 6.52 -1.98 -15.64
N THR A 43 7.69 -1.97 -15.03
CA THR A 43 8.64 -3.09 -15.10
C THR A 43 8.69 -3.78 -13.75
N GLY A 44 8.28 -5.03 -13.69
CA GLY A 44 8.40 -5.88 -12.50
C GLY A 44 9.77 -6.55 -12.46
N LYS A 45 10.47 -6.47 -11.33
CA LYS A 45 11.70 -7.24 -11.08
C LYS A 45 11.37 -8.53 -10.32
N THR A 46 10.50 -9.37 -10.86
CA THR A 46 10.27 -10.68 -10.26
C THR A 46 11.36 -11.62 -10.74
N LYS A 47 12.27 -12.05 -9.85
CA LYS A 47 13.45 -12.90 -10.16
C LYS A 47 13.13 -14.19 -10.92
N ASN A 48 11.86 -14.59 -11.03
CA ASN A 48 11.41 -15.84 -11.62
C ASN A 48 10.09 -15.67 -12.40
N ALA A 49 9.83 -14.48 -12.97
CA ALA A 49 8.68 -14.29 -13.84
C ALA A 49 8.81 -15.21 -15.06
N GLN A 50 7.85 -16.10 -15.23
CA GLN A 50 7.70 -16.81 -16.51
C GLN A 50 7.26 -15.78 -17.56
N GLU A 51 7.94 -15.77 -18.68
CA GLU A 51 7.70 -14.86 -19.78
C GLU A 51 6.22 -14.82 -20.20
N ALA A 52 5.74 -13.63 -20.56
CA ALA A 52 4.52 -13.36 -21.28
C ALA A 52 3.17 -13.46 -20.55
N HIS A 53 3.11 -13.35 -19.21
CA HIS A 53 1.81 -13.17 -18.56
C HIS A 53 1.40 -11.70 -18.54
N GLU A 54 0.13 -11.44 -18.76
CA GLU A 54 -0.49 -10.14 -18.50
C GLU A 54 -0.81 -10.00 -17.02
N ALA A 55 -0.79 -8.77 -16.49
CA ALA A 55 -1.24 -8.47 -15.14
C ALA A 55 -2.71 -8.86 -14.94
N ILE A 56 -3.08 -9.13 -13.70
CA ILE A 56 -4.49 -9.33 -13.34
C ILE A 56 -5.23 -8.02 -13.55
N ARG A 57 -6.27 -8.04 -14.37
CA ARG A 57 -7.09 -6.87 -14.69
C ARG A 57 -8.54 -7.28 -15.00
N PRO A 58 -9.48 -6.34 -15.04
CA PRO A 58 -10.81 -6.60 -15.56
C PRO A 58 -10.75 -7.19 -16.96
N ALA A 59 -11.60 -8.16 -17.26
CA ALA A 59 -11.65 -8.83 -18.55
C ALA A 59 -12.33 -7.95 -19.63
N GLY A 60 -12.05 -8.26 -20.88
CA GLY A 60 -12.66 -7.61 -22.05
C GLY A 60 -11.95 -6.35 -22.49
N GLU A 61 -12.54 -5.71 -23.50
CA GLU A 61 -12.07 -4.48 -24.16
C GLU A 61 -12.65 -3.22 -23.51
N THR A 62 -13.74 -3.38 -22.79
CA THR A 62 -14.38 -2.34 -21.98
C THR A 62 -14.57 -2.89 -20.58
N PHE A 63 -13.99 -2.22 -19.62
CA PHE A 63 -14.06 -2.67 -18.23
C PHE A 63 -15.44 -2.33 -17.65
N LYS A 64 -16.20 -3.35 -17.25
CA LYS A 64 -17.39 -3.14 -16.45
C LYS A 64 -16.99 -2.49 -15.12
N THR A 65 -17.72 -1.49 -14.69
CA THR A 65 -17.47 -0.86 -13.39
C THR A 65 -17.86 -1.80 -12.25
N PRO A 66 -17.28 -1.64 -11.05
CA PRO A 66 -17.71 -2.42 -9.88
C PRO A 66 -19.21 -2.30 -9.61
N GLY A 67 -19.79 -1.11 -9.79
CA GLY A 67 -21.22 -0.89 -9.63
C GLY A 67 -22.09 -1.69 -10.58
N GLU A 68 -21.67 -1.88 -11.85
CA GLU A 68 -22.38 -2.70 -12.82
C GLU A 68 -22.35 -4.19 -12.46
N LEU A 69 -21.32 -4.66 -11.77
CA LEU A 69 -21.16 -6.06 -11.39
C LEU A 69 -21.66 -6.38 -9.97
N ALA A 70 -21.96 -5.37 -9.16
CA ALA A 70 -22.42 -5.56 -7.79
C ALA A 70 -23.60 -6.56 -7.66
N PRO A 71 -24.61 -6.58 -8.57
CA PRO A 71 -25.68 -7.56 -8.48
C PRO A 71 -25.29 -9.00 -8.83
N GLU A 72 -24.16 -9.19 -9.54
CA GLU A 72 -23.73 -10.49 -10.08
C GLU A 72 -22.69 -11.18 -9.16
N LEU A 73 -22.03 -10.42 -8.27
CA LEU A 73 -20.89 -10.89 -7.47
C LEU A 73 -21.28 -11.07 -5.99
N SER A 74 -20.71 -12.08 -5.35
CA SER A 74 -20.73 -12.18 -3.90
C SER A 74 -19.92 -11.02 -3.28
N ARG A 75 -20.08 -10.81 -1.97
CA ARG A 75 -19.38 -9.73 -1.25
C ARG A 75 -17.85 -9.78 -1.42
N ASP A 76 -17.27 -10.96 -1.32
CA ASP A 76 -15.82 -11.14 -1.41
C ASP A 76 -15.32 -11.00 -2.85
N GLU A 77 -16.07 -11.54 -3.82
CA GLU A 77 -15.78 -11.38 -5.25
C GLU A 77 -15.88 -9.90 -5.65
N PHE A 78 -16.89 -9.18 -5.16
CA PHE A 78 -17.05 -7.76 -5.39
C PHE A 78 -15.86 -6.98 -4.85
N ALA A 79 -15.46 -7.21 -3.59
CA ALA A 79 -14.33 -6.53 -2.97
C ALA A 79 -13.02 -6.78 -3.75
N LEU A 80 -12.81 -8.02 -4.20
CA LEU A 80 -11.64 -8.36 -5.01
C LEU A 80 -11.70 -7.70 -6.40
N TYR A 81 -12.85 -7.74 -7.06
CA TYR A 81 -13.01 -7.09 -8.37
C TYR A 81 -12.81 -5.58 -8.28
N ASP A 82 -13.41 -4.93 -7.29
CA ASP A 82 -13.26 -3.50 -7.04
C ASP A 82 -11.78 -3.09 -6.85
N LEU A 83 -11.06 -3.87 -6.05
CA LEU A 83 -9.62 -3.67 -5.87
C LEU A 83 -8.84 -3.78 -7.18
N ILE A 84 -9.10 -4.84 -7.97
CA ILE A 84 -8.43 -5.08 -9.25
C ILE A 84 -8.78 -3.96 -10.23
N TRP A 85 -10.04 -3.57 -10.32
CA TRP A 85 -10.52 -2.51 -11.19
C TRP A 85 -9.87 -1.17 -10.85
N LYS A 86 -9.92 -0.75 -9.57
CA LYS A 86 -9.30 0.48 -9.09
C LYS A 86 -7.80 0.52 -9.38
N ARG A 87 -7.09 -0.58 -9.11
CA ARG A 87 -5.65 -0.70 -9.41
C ARG A 87 -5.36 -0.55 -10.88
N THR A 88 -6.12 -1.22 -11.73
CA THR A 88 -5.91 -1.19 -13.19
C THR A 88 -6.15 0.21 -13.74
N VAL A 89 -7.26 0.83 -13.38
CA VAL A 89 -7.61 2.18 -13.86
C VAL A 89 -6.62 3.21 -13.31
N ALA A 90 -6.33 3.19 -12.02
CA ALA A 90 -5.38 4.09 -11.37
C ALA A 90 -3.97 3.99 -11.97
N SER A 91 -3.56 2.81 -12.45
CA SER A 91 -2.26 2.63 -13.10
C SER A 91 -2.05 3.51 -14.33
N GLN A 92 -3.14 3.93 -14.98
CA GLN A 92 -3.11 4.78 -16.18
C GLN A 92 -3.54 6.22 -15.91
N MET A 93 -3.77 6.59 -14.64
CA MET A 93 -4.14 7.93 -14.24
C MET A 93 -2.93 8.83 -13.99
N ALA A 94 -3.17 10.13 -13.97
CA ALA A 94 -2.18 11.15 -13.66
C ALA A 94 -1.72 11.06 -12.19
N ASP A 95 -0.53 11.55 -11.90
CA ASP A 95 -0.02 11.60 -10.53
C ASP A 95 -0.84 12.54 -9.65
N ALA A 96 -1.00 12.17 -8.40
CA ALA A 96 -1.49 13.09 -7.39
C ALA A 96 -0.46 14.20 -7.13
N LYS A 97 -0.93 15.45 -7.01
CA LYS A 97 -0.08 16.58 -6.66
C LYS A 97 -0.31 16.95 -5.20
N LYS A 98 0.76 16.98 -4.43
CA LYS A 98 0.74 17.30 -3.01
C LYS A 98 1.63 18.51 -2.76
N MET A 99 1.10 19.51 -2.06
CA MET A 99 1.87 20.63 -1.55
C MET A 99 2.22 20.33 -0.10
N GLN A 100 3.50 20.47 0.25
CA GLN A 100 3.99 20.33 1.61
C GLN A 100 4.49 21.67 2.13
N MET A 101 4.14 22.00 3.36
CA MET A 101 4.61 23.17 4.06
C MET A 101 5.30 22.75 5.35
N ARG A 102 6.46 23.34 5.60
CA ARG A 102 7.16 23.26 6.88
C ARG A 102 7.31 24.67 7.42
N VAL A 103 6.92 24.83 8.66
CA VAL A 103 7.07 26.09 9.40
C VAL A 103 7.93 25.85 10.61
N ASP A 104 8.98 26.64 10.75
CA ASP A 104 9.84 26.68 11.92
C ASP A 104 9.50 27.97 12.70
N PHE A 105 9.13 27.83 13.96
CA PHE A 105 8.82 28.92 14.86
C PHE A 105 10.00 29.14 15.79
N ASP A 106 10.59 30.33 15.71
CA ASP A 106 11.62 30.75 16.65
C ASP A 106 10.94 31.22 17.94
N ALA A 107 11.25 30.59 19.05
CA ALA A 107 10.77 30.94 20.37
C ALA A 107 11.95 31.26 21.31
N SER A 108 11.80 32.32 22.09
CA SER A 108 12.72 32.63 23.17
C SER A 108 12.12 32.19 24.48
N THR A 109 12.84 31.37 25.23
CA THR A 109 12.44 30.94 26.57
C THR A 109 12.80 31.99 27.60
N ASN A 110 12.24 31.91 28.84
CA ASN A 110 12.49 32.86 29.91
C ASN A 110 13.99 32.92 30.35
N ASP A 111 14.74 31.87 30.08
CA ASP A 111 16.21 31.80 30.29
C ASP A 111 17.01 32.23 29.04
N HIS A 112 16.36 32.90 28.08
CA HIS A 112 16.93 33.42 26.83
C HIS A 112 17.55 32.37 25.90
N LYS A 113 17.16 31.11 26.02
CA LYS A 113 17.57 30.07 25.06
C LYS A 113 16.69 30.14 23.83
N ALA A 114 17.33 30.17 22.67
CA ALA A 114 16.64 30.01 21.40
C ALA A 114 16.15 28.56 21.25
N THR A 115 14.86 28.40 20.98
CA THR A 115 14.23 27.10 20.78
C THR A 115 13.42 27.15 19.48
N ILE A 116 13.50 26.11 18.69
CA ILE A 116 12.76 26.03 17.43
C ILE A 116 11.68 24.95 17.56
N PHE A 117 10.43 25.37 17.34
CA PHE A 117 9.31 24.45 17.19
C PHE A 117 9.01 24.27 15.71
N ARG A 118 8.81 23.04 15.30
CA ARG A 118 8.57 22.70 13.88
C ARG A 118 7.20 22.11 13.67
N ALA A 119 6.45 22.65 12.71
CA ALA A 119 5.22 22.08 12.22
C ALA A 119 5.34 21.70 10.75
N ASN A 120 4.83 20.52 10.39
CA ASN A 120 4.73 20.08 9.01
C ASN A 120 3.26 19.90 8.68
N GLY A 121 2.86 20.35 7.50
CA GLY A 121 1.53 20.14 6.97
C GLY A 121 1.59 19.78 5.49
N SER A 122 0.54 19.15 5.00
CA SER A 122 0.42 18.84 3.59
C SER A 122 -1.02 18.93 3.12
N VAL A 123 -1.17 19.24 1.86
CA VAL A 123 -2.48 19.37 1.19
C VAL A 123 -2.39 18.72 -0.19
N ILE A 124 -3.36 17.88 -0.53
CA ILE A 124 -3.50 17.36 -1.90
C ILE A 124 -4.14 18.48 -2.73
N THR A 125 -3.39 19.01 -3.68
CA THR A 125 -3.84 20.07 -4.59
C THR A 125 -4.53 19.52 -5.84
N PHE A 126 -4.17 18.28 -6.22
CA PHE A 126 -4.81 17.53 -7.29
C PHE A 126 -4.78 16.05 -6.92
N PRO A 127 -5.94 15.37 -6.85
CA PRO A 127 -6.01 13.99 -6.38
C PRO A 127 -5.39 12.98 -7.37
N GLY A 128 -5.42 13.26 -8.70
CA GLY A 128 -4.89 12.35 -9.69
C GLY A 128 -5.43 10.93 -9.54
N PHE A 129 -4.55 9.93 -9.50
CA PHE A 129 -4.92 8.53 -9.33
C PHE A 129 -5.59 8.21 -7.97
N LEU A 130 -5.39 9.03 -6.94
CA LEU A 130 -6.04 8.85 -5.64
C LEU A 130 -7.56 8.96 -5.74
N ALA A 131 -8.09 9.68 -6.74
CA ALA A 131 -9.51 9.77 -6.97
C ALA A 131 -10.19 8.41 -7.19
N ALA A 132 -9.44 7.41 -7.69
CA ALA A 132 -9.95 6.05 -7.84
C ALA A 132 -10.10 5.29 -6.51
N TYR A 133 -9.54 5.82 -5.41
CA TYR A 133 -9.51 5.20 -4.09
C TYR A 133 -10.24 6.02 -3.02
N ASP A 134 -11.08 7.00 -3.42
CA ASP A 134 -11.74 7.91 -2.46
C ASP A 134 -12.51 7.19 -1.36
N ASP A 135 -13.08 6.03 -1.64
CA ASP A 135 -13.74 5.20 -0.63
C ASP A 135 -12.77 4.61 0.41
N ILE A 136 -11.48 4.46 0.06
CA ILE A 136 -10.45 3.87 0.93
C ILE A 136 -9.79 4.96 1.79
N VAL A 137 -9.69 6.19 1.29
CA VAL A 137 -9.08 7.32 2.01
C VAL A 137 -9.93 7.74 3.22
N SER A 138 -11.24 7.45 3.20
CA SER A 138 -12.16 7.83 4.29
C SER A 138 -12.10 6.91 5.50
N ASP A 139 -11.73 5.63 5.38
CA ASP A 139 -11.86 4.64 6.47
C ASP A 139 -10.55 4.08 7.04
N GLU A 140 -9.47 3.98 6.27
CA GLU A 140 -8.24 3.33 6.74
C GLU A 140 -7.15 4.30 7.27
N ASN A 141 -7.25 5.58 7.02
CA ASN A 141 -6.31 6.60 7.50
C ASN A 141 -6.82 7.40 8.72
N LYS A 142 -7.60 6.78 9.57
CA LYS A 142 -7.91 7.29 10.92
C LYS A 142 -6.82 6.99 11.95
N ASP A 143 -5.61 6.63 11.54
CA ASP A 143 -4.46 6.79 12.43
C ASP A 143 -4.26 8.29 12.64
N GLU A 144 -4.47 8.73 13.87
CA GLU A 144 -4.41 10.13 14.30
C GLU A 144 -3.08 10.82 13.98
N GLU A 145 -2.04 10.06 13.62
CA GLU A 145 -0.74 10.56 13.18
C GLU A 145 -0.67 10.97 11.69
N SER A 146 -1.60 10.52 10.85
CA SER A 146 -1.61 10.82 9.41
C SER A 146 -2.75 11.73 8.94
N ALA A 147 -3.59 12.21 9.86
CA ALA A 147 -4.55 13.26 9.56
C ALA A 147 -3.80 14.42 8.89
N ASP A 148 -4.19 14.72 7.67
CA ASP A 148 -3.59 15.78 6.84
C ASP A 148 -3.66 17.09 7.62
N LYS A 149 -2.64 17.35 8.46
CA LYS A 149 -2.58 18.57 9.30
C LYS A 149 -2.40 19.73 8.35
N ARG A 150 -3.51 20.30 7.91
CA ARG A 150 -3.50 21.54 7.13
C ARG A 150 -2.98 22.66 8.02
N LEU A 151 -1.82 23.18 7.67
CA LEU A 151 -1.35 24.42 8.29
C LEU A 151 -2.04 25.60 7.63
N PRO A 152 -2.44 26.62 8.40
CA PRO A 152 -2.93 27.86 7.85
C PRO A 152 -1.85 28.55 7.00
N ALA A 153 -2.26 29.41 6.08
CA ALA A 153 -1.31 30.23 5.33
C ALA A 153 -0.56 31.14 6.30
N MET A 154 0.77 31.09 6.23
CA MET A 154 1.67 31.86 7.09
C MET A 154 2.67 32.64 6.26
N THR A 155 3.13 33.77 6.78
CA THR A 155 4.17 34.60 6.16
C THR A 155 5.41 34.62 7.02
N LEU A 156 6.57 34.76 6.37
CA LEU A 156 7.83 34.85 7.07
C LEU A 156 7.84 36.07 8.03
N GLY A 157 8.27 35.85 9.28
CA GLY A 157 8.29 36.87 10.31
C GLY A 157 6.95 37.13 10.99
N GLN A 158 5.91 36.35 10.68
CA GLN A 158 4.62 36.44 11.37
C GLN A 158 4.76 35.99 12.83
N SER A 159 4.28 36.84 13.76
CA SER A 159 4.20 36.47 15.18
C SER A 159 2.97 35.60 15.45
N VAL A 160 3.15 34.52 16.18
CA VAL A 160 2.09 33.60 16.62
C VAL A 160 2.04 33.60 18.14
N LYS A 161 0.83 33.62 18.70
CA LYS A 161 0.62 33.46 20.12
C LYS A 161 0.55 31.97 20.44
N VAL A 162 1.26 31.56 21.48
CA VAL A 162 1.14 30.20 22.02
C VAL A 162 0.02 30.20 23.07
N ASP A 163 -0.96 29.35 22.89
CA ASP A 163 -2.08 29.22 23.82
C ASP A 163 -1.78 28.14 24.89
N GLU A 164 -1.15 27.02 24.48
CA GLU A 164 -0.86 25.89 25.37
C GLU A 164 0.40 25.14 24.94
N TYR A 165 1.10 24.58 25.92
CA TYR A 165 2.19 23.63 25.73
C TYR A 165 1.81 22.30 26.35
N THR A 166 1.82 21.23 25.55
CA THR A 166 1.70 19.87 26.05
C THR A 166 3.04 19.15 25.91
N CYS A 167 3.45 18.45 26.96
CA CYS A 167 4.64 17.63 26.93
C CYS A 167 4.22 16.16 26.84
N GLU A 168 4.52 15.53 25.71
CA GLU A 168 4.22 14.13 25.49
C GLU A 168 5.51 13.29 25.51
N GLY A 169 5.51 12.23 26.30
CA GLY A 169 6.61 11.26 26.31
C GLY A 169 6.49 10.32 25.11
N HIS A 170 7.59 10.14 24.40
CA HIS A 170 7.66 9.19 23.28
C HIS A 170 8.74 8.14 23.56
N GLU A 171 8.41 6.88 23.27
CA GLU A 171 9.34 5.77 23.34
C GLU A 171 9.54 5.18 21.94
N THR A 172 10.75 4.70 21.68
CA THR A 172 11.02 3.95 20.45
C THR A 172 10.27 2.62 20.48
N LYS A 173 9.60 2.30 19.37
CA LYS A 173 8.90 1.02 19.22
C LYS A 173 9.76 0.05 18.41
N PRO A 174 9.74 -1.25 18.73
CA PRO A 174 10.41 -2.25 17.90
C PRO A 174 9.78 -2.28 16.51
N PRO A 175 10.50 -2.84 15.49
CA PRO A 175 9.90 -3.04 14.18
C PRO A 175 8.58 -3.79 14.27
N ALA A 176 7.62 -3.42 13.42
CA ALA A 176 6.33 -4.08 13.37
C ALA A 176 6.49 -5.56 12.98
N ARG A 177 5.67 -6.42 13.57
CA ARG A 177 5.62 -7.84 13.17
C ARG A 177 5.06 -7.97 11.77
N TYR A 178 5.44 -9.05 11.10
CA TYR A 178 4.85 -9.36 9.79
C TYR A 178 3.34 -9.58 9.91
N THR A 179 2.63 -9.08 8.93
CA THR A 179 1.27 -9.50 8.58
C THR A 179 1.36 -10.49 7.42
N GLU A 180 0.27 -11.19 7.08
CA GLU A 180 0.29 -12.09 5.91
C GLU A 180 0.75 -11.38 4.63
N PRO A 181 0.23 -10.18 4.27
CA PRO A 181 0.70 -9.48 3.08
C PRO A 181 2.18 -9.08 3.13
N THR A 182 2.67 -8.62 4.29
CA THR A 182 4.07 -8.21 4.40
C THR A 182 5.02 -9.40 4.45
N LEU A 183 4.56 -10.56 4.94
CA LEU A 183 5.31 -11.82 4.87
C LEU A 183 5.39 -12.32 3.43
N VAL A 184 4.28 -12.29 2.67
CA VAL A 184 4.30 -12.64 1.23
C VAL A 184 5.31 -11.77 0.48
N LYS A 185 5.26 -10.46 0.70
CA LYS A 185 6.25 -9.55 0.10
C LYS A 185 7.69 -9.93 0.45
N LYS A 186 7.94 -10.29 1.70
CA LYS A 186 9.27 -10.69 2.15
C LYS A 186 9.73 -12.01 1.54
N LEU A 187 8.84 -12.99 1.44
CA LEU A 187 9.12 -14.26 0.76
C LEU A 187 9.46 -14.04 -0.72
N GLU A 188 8.72 -13.16 -1.40
CA GLU A 188 8.98 -12.79 -2.78
C GLU A 188 10.34 -12.09 -2.96
N GLU A 189 10.68 -11.14 -2.08
CA GLU A 189 11.98 -10.46 -2.07
C GLU A 189 13.15 -11.44 -1.91
N LEU A 190 12.97 -12.47 -1.08
CA LEU A 190 13.97 -13.51 -0.83
C LEU A 190 13.98 -14.62 -1.90
N GLY A 191 13.00 -14.63 -2.81
CA GLY A 191 12.85 -15.67 -3.82
C GLY A 191 12.34 -17.01 -3.28
N ILE A 192 11.76 -17.02 -2.07
CA ILE A 192 11.22 -18.21 -1.41
C ILE A 192 9.76 -18.41 -1.83
N GLY A 193 9.47 -19.59 -2.35
CA GLY A 193 8.13 -19.92 -2.83
C GLY A 193 7.78 -19.32 -4.19
N ARG A 194 6.51 -19.32 -4.50
CA ARG A 194 5.91 -18.82 -5.76
C ARG A 194 4.52 -18.23 -5.45
N PRO A 195 3.93 -17.41 -6.31
CA PRO A 195 2.57 -16.91 -6.11
C PRO A 195 1.55 -18.00 -5.78
N SER A 196 1.66 -19.17 -6.41
CA SER A 196 0.78 -20.32 -6.15
C SER A 196 0.99 -21.00 -4.81
N THR A 197 2.11 -20.74 -4.11
CA THR A 197 2.46 -21.43 -2.85
C THR A 197 2.47 -20.52 -1.64
N PHE A 198 2.44 -19.20 -1.78
CA PHE A 198 2.50 -18.30 -0.62
C PHE A 198 1.38 -18.54 0.38
N ALA A 199 0.14 -18.68 -0.10
CA ALA A 199 -1.01 -18.93 0.77
C ALA A 199 -0.86 -20.24 1.55
N SER A 200 -0.43 -21.32 0.88
CA SER A 200 -0.22 -22.62 1.53
C SER A 200 0.95 -22.61 2.53
N ILE A 201 2.02 -21.88 2.25
CA ILE A 201 3.15 -21.69 3.19
C ILE A 201 2.64 -21.02 4.46
N ILE A 202 1.89 -19.90 4.32
CA ILE A 202 1.37 -19.16 5.46
C ILE A 202 0.36 -20.00 6.27
N GLN A 203 -0.50 -20.73 5.58
CA GLN A 203 -1.45 -21.64 6.24
C GLN A 203 -0.71 -22.75 7.00
N THR A 204 0.29 -23.35 6.37
CA THR A 204 1.08 -24.45 6.98
C THR A 204 1.76 -24.04 8.27
N ILE A 205 2.38 -22.84 8.32
CA ILE A 205 3.06 -22.40 9.55
C ILE A 205 2.08 -22.08 10.68
N GLN A 206 0.84 -21.69 10.35
CA GLN A 206 -0.22 -21.52 11.32
C GLN A 206 -0.77 -22.87 11.81
N ASP A 207 -1.12 -23.79 10.90
CA ASP A 207 -1.68 -25.09 11.22
C ASP A 207 -0.71 -25.95 12.08
N ARG A 208 0.58 -25.78 11.86
CA ARG A 208 1.61 -26.45 12.68
C ARG A 208 1.92 -25.73 14.00
N GLY A 209 1.22 -24.66 14.30
CA GLY A 209 1.39 -23.89 15.53
C GLY A 209 2.73 -23.17 15.66
N TYR A 210 3.45 -22.94 14.55
CA TYR A 210 4.68 -22.14 14.57
C TYR A 210 4.39 -20.66 14.74
N VAL A 211 3.27 -20.18 14.17
CA VAL A 211 2.80 -18.82 14.36
C VAL A 211 1.31 -18.80 14.67
N TYR A 212 0.87 -17.77 15.38
CA TYR A 212 -0.54 -17.46 15.57
C TYR A 212 -0.82 -16.00 15.22
N LYS A 213 -2.06 -15.69 14.90
CA LYS A 213 -2.50 -14.32 14.64
C LYS A 213 -2.87 -13.58 15.92
N ARG A 214 -2.34 -12.36 16.10
CA ARG A 214 -2.82 -11.39 17.07
C ARG A 214 -3.27 -10.14 16.31
N GLY A 215 -4.56 -10.02 16.08
CA GLY A 215 -5.08 -9.08 15.10
C GLY A 215 -4.57 -9.42 13.70
N ARG A 216 -3.92 -8.49 13.04
CA ARG A 216 -3.28 -8.72 11.71
C ARG A 216 -1.85 -9.26 11.82
N ALA A 217 -1.22 -9.19 12.99
CA ALA A 217 0.18 -9.57 13.18
C ALA A 217 0.36 -11.08 13.33
N LEU A 218 1.40 -11.62 12.68
CA LEU A 218 1.87 -12.98 12.86
C LEU A 218 2.88 -13.01 14.01
N VAL A 219 2.59 -13.79 15.04
CA VAL A 219 3.42 -13.90 16.24
C VAL A 219 4.03 -15.30 16.31
N PRO A 220 5.37 -15.42 16.29
CA PRO A 220 6.01 -16.73 16.44
C PRO A 220 5.79 -17.30 17.84
N THR A 221 5.62 -18.62 17.92
CA THR A 221 5.48 -19.37 19.18
C THR A 221 6.84 -19.83 19.69
N PHE A 222 6.88 -20.32 20.92
CA PHE A 222 8.07 -20.98 21.47
C PHE A 222 8.49 -22.17 20.62
N LEU A 223 7.53 -22.93 20.08
CA LEU A 223 7.81 -24.06 19.18
C LEU A 223 8.57 -23.62 17.93
N ALA A 224 8.22 -22.47 17.34
CA ALA A 224 8.94 -21.93 16.19
C ALA A 224 10.41 -21.67 16.50
N PHE A 225 10.71 -21.03 17.63
CA PHE A 225 12.09 -20.78 18.06
C PHE A 225 12.87 -22.08 18.27
N SER A 226 12.25 -23.07 18.93
CA SER A 226 12.89 -24.36 19.18
C SER A 226 13.19 -25.11 17.89
N VAL A 227 12.25 -25.15 16.95
CA VAL A 227 12.43 -25.83 15.66
C VAL A 227 13.46 -25.09 14.81
N THR A 228 13.39 -23.76 14.73
CA THR A 228 14.36 -22.98 13.96
C THR A 228 15.77 -23.15 14.53
N GLY A 229 15.95 -23.06 15.84
CA GLY A 229 17.25 -23.29 16.48
C GLY A 229 17.82 -24.70 16.26
N LEU A 230 16.95 -25.71 16.25
CA LEU A 230 17.35 -27.08 15.91
C LEU A 230 17.85 -27.19 14.45
N LEU A 231 17.09 -26.59 13.52
CA LEU A 231 17.44 -26.61 12.10
C LEU A 231 18.72 -25.83 11.82
N GLU A 232 18.88 -24.64 12.39
CA GLU A 232 20.10 -23.82 12.26
C GLU A 232 21.34 -24.53 12.79
N THR A 233 21.19 -25.34 13.85
CA THR A 233 22.31 -26.06 14.48
C THR A 233 22.70 -27.34 13.74
N HIS A 234 21.71 -28.12 13.28
CA HIS A 234 21.92 -29.46 12.79
C HIS A 234 21.63 -29.66 11.30
N PHE A 235 20.86 -28.73 10.69
CA PHE A 235 20.39 -28.84 9.31
C PHE A 235 20.56 -27.50 8.57
N THR A 236 21.75 -26.92 8.67
CA THR A 236 22.05 -25.57 8.13
C THR A 236 21.62 -25.38 6.68
N LYS A 237 21.79 -26.43 5.83
CA LYS A 237 21.38 -26.40 4.42
C LYS A 237 19.86 -26.29 4.20
N LEU A 238 19.03 -26.55 5.23
CA LEU A 238 17.57 -26.42 5.13
C LEU A 238 17.06 -25.03 5.51
N VAL A 239 17.92 -24.20 6.11
CA VAL A 239 17.59 -22.83 6.55
C VAL A 239 18.41 -21.78 5.81
N ASP A 240 19.16 -22.18 4.80
CA ASP A 240 19.88 -21.27 3.92
C ASP A 240 18.95 -20.65 2.89
N TYR A 241 19.22 -19.40 2.54
CA TYR A 241 18.47 -18.65 1.51
C TYR A 241 19.10 -18.74 0.11
N GLU A 242 20.28 -19.40 -0.02
CA GLU A 242 20.99 -19.57 -1.29
C GLU A 242 20.66 -20.87 -2.01
#